data_d2fbbef008b63be7a6d28def9150ccb8
#
_entry.id   d2fbbef008b63be7a6d28def9150ccb8
#
_cell.length_a   1.000
_cell.length_b   1.000
_cell.length_c   1.000
_cell.angle_alpha   90.00
_cell.angle_beta   90.00
_cell.angle_gamma   90.00
#
_symmetry.space_group_name_H-M   'P 1'
#
loop_
_entity.id
_entity.type
_entity.pdbx_description
1 polymer ?
#
loop_
_entity_poly.entity_id
_entity_poly.type
_entity_poly.pdbx_seq_one_letter_code
_entity_poly.pdbx_strand_id
1 'polypeptide(L)'
;RVASLVLRGVFLCRQQDIDWLYTDRGAARFYPHLWARLLEALPPGDGDLVTRYHRALPGPDGERLAREWTLWEARLSSLNPPPEINVDHNARAMAQLETHYFVNGGFLARPILPRVGALTCPVEIVHGRYDMVCPPEQAWLLHQALPDSRLNWVPAAGHSSAEPAIAEALVTAVRRLGRRG
;
A
#
# COMPACT_ATOMS: atom_id res chain seq x y z
N ARG A 1 23.72 -0.03 9.22
CA ARG A 1 23.32 -0.50 10.56
C ARG A 1 22.10 0.31 11.00
N VAL A 2 21.10 -0.36 11.53
CA VAL A 2 19.82 0.24 11.92
C VAL A 2 19.67 0.09 13.43
N ALA A 3 19.40 1.17 14.16
CA ALA A 3 19.20 1.17 15.60
C ALA A 3 17.76 0.79 15.97
N SER A 4 16.80 1.25 15.18
CA SER A 4 15.37 0.97 15.35
C SER A 4 14.60 1.21 14.06
N LEU A 5 13.36 0.71 13.96
CA LEU A 5 12.48 0.90 12.82
C LEU A 5 11.12 1.44 13.26
N VAL A 6 10.59 2.40 12.48
CA VAL A 6 9.18 2.77 12.51
C VAL A 6 8.58 2.42 11.15
N LEU A 7 7.62 1.52 11.13
CA LEU A 7 6.98 1.02 9.92
C LEU A 7 5.52 1.50 9.87
N ARG A 8 5.05 1.85 8.68
CA ARG A 8 3.67 2.24 8.41
C ARG A 8 3.19 1.60 7.09
N GLY A 9 1.90 1.32 7.00
CA GLY A 9 1.31 0.80 5.76
C GLY A 9 2.04 -0.44 5.28
N VAL A 10 2.12 -1.44 6.13
CA VAL A 10 2.90 -2.67 5.87
C VAL A 10 2.37 -3.38 4.64
N PHE A 11 3.22 -3.51 3.62
CA PHE A 11 2.97 -4.26 2.41
C PHE A 11 3.98 -5.40 2.28
N LEU A 12 3.49 -6.64 2.33
CA LEU A 12 4.36 -7.83 2.29
C LEU A 12 4.68 -8.28 0.87
N CYS A 13 4.01 -7.70 -0.13
CA CYS A 13 4.19 -7.96 -1.55
C CYS A 13 4.00 -9.45 -1.93
N ARG A 14 3.09 -10.15 -1.24
CA ARG A 14 2.63 -11.49 -1.63
C ARG A 14 1.63 -11.36 -2.76
N GLN A 15 1.42 -12.38 -3.55
CA GLN A 15 0.42 -12.33 -4.62
C GLN A 15 -0.98 -11.95 -4.09
N GLN A 16 -1.38 -12.50 -2.97
CA GLN A 16 -2.66 -12.16 -2.33
C GLN A 16 -2.79 -10.69 -1.91
N ASP A 17 -1.67 -10.00 -1.64
CA ASP A 17 -1.66 -8.58 -1.28
C ASP A 17 -1.88 -7.71 -2.53
N ILE A 18 -1.33 -8.12 -3.67
CA ILE A 18 -1.57 -7.51 -4.97
C ILE A 18 -3.01 -7.82 -5.41
N ASP A 19 -3.46 -9.06 -5.27
CA ASP A 19 -4.82 -9.49 -5.61
C ASP A 19 -5.89 -8.74 -4.82
N TRP A 20 -5.62 -8.39 -3.57
CA TRP A 20 -6.51 -7.56 -2.76
C TRP A 20 -6.81 -6.22 -3.45
N LEU A 21 -5.81 -5.56 -4.00
CA LEU A 21 -5.95 -4.27 -4.65
C LEU A 21 -6.51 -4.37 -6.07
N TYR A 22 -6.11 -5.41 -6.81
CA TYR A 22 -6.24 -5.42 -8.26
C TYR A 22 -7.01 -6.62 -8.81
N THR A 23 -7.90 -7.21 -7.98
CA THR A 23 -8.93 -8.15 -8.42
C THR A 23 -10.31 -7.77 -7.86
N ASP A 24 -11.34 -8.41 -8.39
CA ASP A 24 -12.73 -8.24 -7.93
C ASP A 24 -13.02 -8.84 -6.54
N ARG A 25 -12.02 -9.53 -5.93
CA ARG A 25 -12.18 -10.26 -4.67
C ARG A 25 -11.81 -9.47 -3.42
N GLY A 26 -11.10 -8.37 -3.57
CA GLY A 26 -10.59 -7.54 -2.49
C GLY A 26 -11.31 -6.19 -2.35
N ALA A 27 -10.54 -5.11 -2.42
CA ALA A 27 -11.00 -3.73 -2.25
C ALA A 27 -12.12 -3.33 -3.23
N ALA A 28 -12.17 -3.94 -4.41
CA ALA A 28 -13.23 -3.75 -5.41
C ALA A 28 -14.64 -3.99 -4.85
N ARG A 29 -14.79 -4.90 -3.89
CA ARG A 29 -16.09 -5.20 -3.25
C ARG A 29 -16.63 -4.07 -2.40
N PHE A 30 -15.76 -3.19 -1.91
CA PHE A 30 -16.12 -2.02 -1.12
C PHE A 30 -16.34 -0.78 -2.01
N TYR A 31 -15.67 -0.73 -3.16
CA TYR A 31 -15.69 0.41 -4.09
C TYR A 31 -16.00 -0.03 -5.54
N PRO A 32 -17.14 -0.71 -5.79
CA PRO A 32 -17.41 -1.34 -7.09
C PRO A 32 -17.48 -0.32 -8.25
N HIS A 33 -17.95 0.89 -7.99
CA HIS A 33 -18.03 1.96 -9.00
C HIS A 33 -16.66 2.49 -9.42
N LEU A 34 -15.70 2.56 -8.49
CA LEU A 34 -14.32 2.96 -8.80
C LEU A 34 -13.57 1.84 -9.51
N TRP A 35 -13.84 0.60 -9.11
CA TRP A 35 -13.32 -0.59 -9.78
C TRP A 35 -13.77 -0.67 -11.23
N ALA A 36 -15.05 -0.41 -11.51
CA ALA A 36 -15.58 -0.38 -12.86
C ALA A 36 -14.85 0.67 -13.73
N ARG A 37 -14.63 1.88 -13.20
CA ARG A 37 -13.86 2.93 -13.90
C ARG A 37 -12.43 2.51 -14.21
N LEU A 38 -11.75 1.85 -13.24
CA LEU A 38 -10.39 1.36 -13.42
C LEU A 38 -10.33 0.32 -14.57
N LEU A 39 -11.32 -0.55 -14.67
CA LEU A 39 -11.44 -1.53 -15.75
C LEU A 39 -11.75 -0.89 -17.11
N GLU A 40 -12.73 0.04 -17.14
CA GLU A 40 -13.16 0.74 -18.35
C GLU A 40 -12.06 1.58 -18.99
N ALA A 41 -11.11 2.05 -18.19
CA ALA A 41 -9.98 2.82 -18.68
C ALA A 41 -9.06 2.00 -19.59
N LEU A 42 -8.95 0.69 -19.36
CA LEU A 42 -8.05 -0.17 -20.12
C LEU A 42 -8.63 -0.57 -21.49
N PRO A 43 -7.81 -0.55 -22.55
CA PRO A 43 -8.20 -1.17 -23.81
C PRO A 43 -8.40 -2.68 -23.60
N PRO A 44 -9.22 -3.34 -24.44
CA PRO A 44 -9.31 -4.80 -24.45
C PRO A 44 -7.94 -5.46 -24.56
N GLY A 45 -7.73 -6.58 -23.87
CA GLY A 45 -6.45 -7.30 -23.91
C GLY A 45 -6.41 -8.45 -22.90
N ASP A 46 -5.43 -9.33 -23.09
CA ASP A 46 -5.19 -10.49 -22.25
C ASP A 46 -4.30 -10.17 -21.03
N GLY A 47 -4.50 -10.93 -19.97
CA GLY A 47 -3.76 -10.85 -18.72
C GLY A 47 -4.56 -10.20 -17.59
N ASP A 48 -3.98 -10.24 -16.40
CA ASP A 48 -4.53 -9.55 -15.23
C ASP A 48 -4.44 -8.03 -15.36
N LEU A 49 -5.17 -7.33 -14.50
CA LEU A 49 -5.27 -5.87 -14.53
C LEU A 49 -3.89 -5.19 -14.45
N VAL A 50 -3.03 -5.62 -13.54
CA VAL A 50 -1.71 -5.01 -13.32
C VAL A 50 -0.84 -5.16 -14.56
N THR A 51 -0.81 -6.35 -15.15
CA THR A 51 -0.07 -6.63 -16.39
C THR A 51 -0.57 -5.80 -17.55
N ARG A 52 -1.88 -5.62 -17.70
CA ARG A 52 -2.48 -4.79 -18.76
C ARG A 52 -2.13 -3.31 -18.58
N TYR A 53 -2.23 -2.79 -17.36
CA TYR A 53 -1.82 -1.41 -17.04
C TYR A 53 -0.33 -1.22 -17.32
N HIS A 54 0.52 -2.11 -16.85
CA HIS A 54 1.97 -2.06 -17.08
C HIS A 54 2.34 -1.94 -18.56
N ARG A 55 1.67 -2.72 -19.42
CA ARG A 55 1.90 -2.68 -20.86
C ARG A 55 1.37 -1.41 -21.54
N ALA A 56 0.25 -0.88 -21.04
CA ALA A 56 -0.44 0.25 -21.67
C ALA A 56 0.09 1.64 -21.22
N LEU A 57 0.58 1.75 -19.98
CA LEU A 57 1.08 3.02 -19.41
C LEU A 57 2.18 3.72 -20.22
N PRO A 58 3.12 3.04 -20.90
CA PRO A 58 4.08 3.70 -21.77
C PRO A 58 3.47 4.31 -23.04
N GLY A 59 2.28 3.87 -23.43
CA GLY A 59 1.61 4.28 -24.66
C GLY A 59 1.00 5.70 -24.64
N PRO A 60 0.31 6.09 -25.71
CA PRO A 60 -0.27 7.43 -25.87
C PRO A 60 -1.34 7.75 -24.80
N ASP A 61 -2.08 6.76 -24.32
CA ASP A 61 -3.11 6.91 -23.28
C ASP A 61 -2.56 6.89 -21.86
N GLY A 62 -1.23 6.85 -21.68
CA GLY A 62 -0.58 6.65 -20.39
C GLY A 62 -1.00 7.64 -19.30
N GLU A 63 -1.20 8.91 -19.64
CA GLU A 63 -1.66 9.93 -18.68
C GLU A 63 -3.07 9.63 -18.16
N ARG A 64 -3.99 9.26 -19.06
CA ARG A 64 -5.36 8.91 -18.70
C ARG A 64 -5.40 7.65 -17.83
N LEU A 65 -4.64 6.63 -18.20
CA LEU A 65 -4.51 5.38 -17.44
C LEU A 65 -3.92 5.62 -16.05
N ALA A 66 -2.84 6.38 -15.97
CA ALA A 66 -2.20 6.72 -14.71
C ALA A 66 -3.13 7.51 -13.79
N ARG A 67 -3.96 8.40 -14.36
CA ARG A 67 -4.98 9.12 -13.59
C ARG A 67 -5.97 8.16 -12.93
N GLU A 68 -6.53 7.19 -13.66
CA GLU A 68 -7.49 6.24 -13.08
C GLU A 68 -6.83 5.29 -12.06
N TRP A 69 -5.60 4.86 -12.31
CA TRP A 69 -4.78 4.11 -11.34
C TRP A 69 -4.60 4.88 -10.03
N THR A 70 -4.12 6.12 -10.12
CA THR A 70 -3.89 6.98 -8.95
C THR A 70 -5.19 7.30 -8.22
N LEU A 71 -6.29 7.55 -8.93
CA LEU A 71 -7.59 7.81 -8.31
C LEU A 71 -8.10 6.59 -7.54
N TRP A 72 -7.90 5.39 -8.09
CA TRP A 72 -8.24 4.15 -7.39
C TRP A 72 -7.51 4.07 -6.06
N GLU A 73 -6.20 4.13 -6.05
CA GLU A 73 -5.41 4.02 -4.83
C GLU A 73 -5.64 5.16 -3.83
N ALA A 74 -5.73 6.38 -4.31
CA ALA A 74 -5.97 7.54 -3.45
C ALA A 74 -7.32 7.46 -2.73
N ARG A 75 -8.36 6.91 -3.37
CA ARG A 75 -9.66 6.67 -2.73
C ARG A 75 -9.60 5.60 -1.65
N LEU A 76 -8.73 4.60 -1.80
CA LEU A 76 -8.52 3.55 -0.81
C LEU A 76 -7.63 4.00 0.36
N SER A 77 -6.82 5.05 0.14
CA SER A 77 -5.76 5.43 1.09
C SER A 77 -6.26 6.08 2.38
N SER A 78 -7.44 6.68 2.38
CA SER A 78 -7.95 7.39 3.57
C SER A 78 -9.33 6.87 3.95
N LEU A 79 -9.61 6.83 5.26
CA LEU A 79 -10.93 6.47 5.76
C LEU A 79 -12.02 7.44 5.27
N ASN A 80 -11.68 8.73 5.24
CA ASN A 80 -12.53 9.80 4.72
C ASN A 80 -11.76 10.57 3.63
N PRO A 81 -11.69 10.02 2.39
CA PRO A 81 -10.99 10.70 1.32
C PRO A 81 -11.71 12.01 0.94
N PRO A 82 -10.97 13.06 0.54
CA PRO A 82 -11.60 14.31 0.09
C PRO A 82 -12.48 14.05 -1.13
N PRO A 83 -13.55 14.85 -1.34
CA PRO A 83 -14.45 14.68 -2.47
C PRO A 83 -13.73 14.80 -3.82
N GLU A 84 -12.74 15.66 -3.89
CA GLU A 84 -11.86 15.82 -5.05
C GLU A 84 -10.44 15.39 -4.71
N ILE A 85 -9.87 14.54 -5.57
CA ILE A 85 -8.47 14.11 -5.48
C ILE A 85 -7.71 14.81 -6.60
N ASN A 86 -6.72 15.60 -6.20
CA ASN A 86 -5.79 16.18 -7.15
C ASN A 86 -4.76 15.12 -7.57
N VAL A 87 -4.78 14.77 -8.85
CA VAL A 87 -3.79 13.88 -9.45
C VAL A 87 -2.68 14.75 -10.04
N ASP A 88 -1.51 14.67 -9.46
CA ASP A 88 -0.37 15.48 -9.85
C ASP A 88 0.33 14.96 -11.12
N HIS A 89 1.33 15.72 -11.59
CA HIS A 89 2.12 15.40 -12.79
C HIS A 89 3.01 14.14 -12.63
N ASN A 90 3.18 13.62 -11.42
CA ASN A 90 3.98 12.42 -11.17
C ASN A 90 3.15 11.12 -11.30
N ALA A 91 1.83 11.22 -11.47
CA ALA A 91 0.92 10.08 -11.50
C ALA A 91 1.40 8.98 -12.49
N ARG A 92 1.84 9.38 -13.69
CA ARG A 92 2.32 8.43 -14.69
C ARG A 92 3.61 7.71 -14.26
N ALA A 93 4.56 8.45 -13.71
CA ALA A 93 5.80 7.86 -13.21
C ALA A 93 5.53 6.91 -12.04
N MET A 94 4.63 7.28 -11.12
CA MET A 94 4.21 6.42 -10.00
C MET A 94 3.54 5.15 -10.49
N ALA A 95 2.52 5.25 -11.33
CA ALA A 95 1.80 4.09 -11.86
C ALA A 95 2.74 3.14 -12.65
N GLN A 96 3.69 3.70 -13.41
CA GLN A 96 4.69 2.89 -14.12
C GLN A 96 5.61 2.15 -13.16
N LEU A 97 6.10 2.80 -12.10
CA LEU A 97 6.95 2.18 -11.09
C LEU A 97 6.20 1.09 -10.33
N GLU A 98 5.01 1.37 -9.83
CA GLU A 98 4.20 0.41 -9.08
C GLU A 98 3.88 -0.83 -9.90
N THR A 99 3.34 -0.65 -11.11
CA THR A 99 3.03 -1.77 -11.99
C THR A 99 4.27 -2.56 -12.37
N HIS A 100 5.42 -1.89 -12.58
CA HIS A 100 6.69 -2.55 -12.84
C HIS A 100 7.13 -3.43 -11.66
N TYR A 101 7.02 -2.93 -10.44
CA TYR A 101 7.31 -3.72 -9.25
C TYR A 101 6.34 -4.88 -9.08
N PHE A 102 5.06 -4.67 -9.29
CA PHE A 102 4.04 -5.71 -9.08
C PHE A 102 4.16 -6.86 -10.09
N VAL A 103 4.37 -6.59 -11.39
CA VAL A 103 4.57 -7.65 -12.39
C VAL A 103 5.86 -8.45 -12.16
N ASN A 104 6.80 -7.91 -11.38
CA ASN A 104 8.05 -8.57 -11.01
C ASN A 104 8.06 -9.06 -9.56
N GLY A 105 6.90 -9.20 -8.90
CA GLY A 105 6.80 -9.69 -7.52
C GLY A 105 7.61 -8.86 -6.51
N GLY A 106 7.69 -7.52 -6.72
CA GLY A 106 8.48 -6.61 -5.91
C GLY A 106 9.99 -6.86 -5.98
N PHE A 107 10.47 -7.62 -6.95
CA PHE A 107 11.87 -8.08 -7.04
C PHE A 107 12.34 -8.85 -5.80
N LEU A 108 11.42 -9.44 -5.06
CA LEU A 108 11.71 -10.21 -3.85
C LEU A 108 12.11 -11.63 -4.21
N ALA A 109 13.40 -11.95 -4.10
CA ALA A 109 13.89 -13.31 -4.31
C ALA A 109 13.33 -14.33 -3.30
N ARG A 110 12.87 -13.87 -2.13
CA ARG A 110 12.27 -14.68 -1.07
C ARG A 110 11.23 -13.89 -0.30
N PRO A 111 10.17 -14.52 0.24
CA PRO A 111 9.19 -13.86 1.08
C PRO A 111 9.82 -13.11 2.27
N ILE A 112 9.17 -12.02 2.70
CA ILE A 112 9.67 -11.16 3.78
C ILE A 112 9.56 -11.86 5.14
N LEU A 113 8.38 -12.42 5.48
CA LEU A 113 8.06 -12.93 6.82
C LEU A 113 9.05 -13.96 7.37
N PRO A 114 9.51 -14.98 6.62
CA PRO A 114 10.47 -15.96 7.15
C PRO A 114 11.85 -15.37 7.49
N ARG A 115 12.11 -14.11 7.08
CA ARG A 115 13.42 -13.47 7.22
C ARG A 115 13.47 -12.40 8.30
N VAL A 116 12.34 -11.91 8.75
CA VAL A 116 12.29 -10.79 9.71
C VAL A 116 12.75 -11.17 11.11
N GLY A 117 12.77 -12.43 11.46
CA GLY A 117 13.35 -12.92 12.72
C GLY A 117 14.83 -12.58 12.92
N ALA A 118 15.55 -12.25 11.82
CA ALA A 118 16.92 -11.77 11.89
C ALA A 118 17.04 -10.28 12.32
N LEU A 119 15.92 -9.54 12.37
CA LEU A 119 15.89 -8.16 12.84
C LEU A 119 15.87 -8.15 14.37
N THR A 120 16.97 -7.73 14.96
CA THR A 120 17.13 -7.65 16.43
C THR A 120 16.92 -6.27 17.01
N CYS A 121 16.75 -5.26 16.15
CA CYS A 121 16.45 -3.91 16.59
C CYS A 121 14.96 -3.74 16.94
N PRO A 122 14.62 -2.85 17.88
CA PRO A 122 13.23 -2.54 18.20
C PRO A 122 12.45 -2.02 16.99
N VAL A 123 11.21 -2.50 16.82
CA VAL A 123 10.33 -2.12 15.70
C VAL A 123 9.01 -1.59 16.25
N GLU A 124 8.63 -0.39 15.84
CA GLU A 124 7.29 0.17 16.05
C GLU A 124 6.52 0.08 14.72
N ILE A 125 5.35 -0.54 14.75
CA ILE A 125 4.45 -0.61 13.59
C ILE A 125 3.24 0.27 13.88
N VAL A 126 2.95 1.23 13.02
CA VAL A 126 1.75 2.08 13.07
C VAL A 126 0.87 1.72 11.88
N HIS A 127 -0.37 1.31 12.14
CA HIS A 127 -1.25 0.83 11.07
C HIS A 127 -2.70 1.22 11.31
N GLY A 128 -3.36 1.77 10.28
CA GLY A 128 -4.77 2.12 10.33
C GLY A 128 -5.66 0.87 10.35
N ARG A 129 -6.68 0.85 11.22
CA ARG A 129 -7.58 -0.29 11.33
C ARG A 129 -8.37 -0.54 10.05
N TYR A 130 -8.64 0.52 9.29
CA TYR A 130 -9.40 0.49 8.03
C TYR A 130 -8.53 0.76 6.81
N ASP A 131 -7.26 0.34 6.88
CA ASP A 131 -6.34 0.43 5.73
C ASP A 131 -6.82 -0.50 4.61
N MET A 132 -7.34 0.11 3.53
CA MET A 132 -7.87 -0.60 2.37
C MET A 132 -6.81 -0.80 1.27
N VAL A 133 -5.65 -0.16 1.39
CA VAL A 133 -4.50 -0.37 0.51
C VAL A 133 -3.70 -1.58 0.99
N CYS A 134 -3.28 -1.56 2.26
CA CYS A 134 -2.57 -2.66 2.90
C CYS A 134 -3.43 -3.22 4.04
N PRO A 135 -4.20 -4.29 3.83
CA PRO A 135 -5.06 -4.84 4.88
C PRO A 135 -4.34 -5.06 6.20
N PRO A 136 -5.00 -4.80 7.35
CA PRO A 136 -4.40 -4.89 8.70
C PRO A 136 -3.77 -6.24 9.02
N GLU A 137 -4.19 -7.31 8.36
CA GLU A 137 -3.58 -8.64 8.45
C GLU A 137 -2.08 -8.61 8.20
N GLN A 138 -1.61 -7.83 7.23
CA GLN A 138 -0.18 -7.75 6.89
C GLN A 138 0.66 -7.21 8.05
N ALA A 139 0.18 -6.15 8.70
CA ALA A 139 0.84 -5.58 9.87
C ALA A 139 0.83 -6.56 11.06
N TRP A 140 -0.28 -7.29 11.24
CA TRP A 140 -0.40 -8.32 12.26
C TRP A 140 0.59 -9.47 12.03
N LEU A 141 0.66 -10.02 10.82
CA LEU A 141 1.59 -11.10 10.48
C LEU A 141 3.05 -10.68 10.65
N LEU A 142 3.39 -9.45 10.26
CA LEU A 142 4.72 -8.91 10.47
C LEU A 142 5.05 -8.79 11.95
N HIS A 143 4.11 -8.26 12.76
CA HIS A 143 4.27 -8.17 14.22
C HIS A 143 4.50 -9.54 14.86
N GLN A 144 3.73 -10.56 14.45
CA GLN A 144 3.90 -11.93 14.97
C GLN A 144 5.26 -12.55 14.62
N ALA A 145 5.84 -12.17 13.49
CA ALA A 145 7.11 -12.70 13.02
C ALA A 145 8.34 -11.96 13.56
N LEU A 146 8.18 -10.76 14.11
CA LEU A 146 9.27 -9.94 14.65
C LEU A 146 9.53 -10.27 16.12
N PRO A 147 10.79 -10.45 16.55
CA PRO A 147 11.12 -10.80 17.95
C PRO A 147 10.90 -9.64 18.93
N ASP A 148 11.14 -8.38 18.52
CA ASP A 148 10.93 -7.18 19.35
C ASP A 148 10.16 -6.14 18.53
N SER A 149 8.83 -6.21 18.58
CA SER A 149 7.99 -5.23 17.91
C SER A 149 6.80 -4.81 18.75
N ARG A 150 6.33 -3.60 18.50
CA ARG A 150 5.08 -3.06 19.02
C ARG A 150 4.17 -2.68 17.87
N LEU A 151 2.94 -3.20 17.89
CA LEU A 151 1.91 -2.87 16.91
C LEU A 151 0.93 -1.86 17.52
N ASN A 152 0.88 -0.68 16.90
CA ASN A 152 0.00 0.42 17.27
C ASN A 152 -1.13 0.52 16.25
N TRP A 153 -2.30 0.00 16.60
CA TRP A 153 -3.50 0.17 15.80
C TRP A 153 -4.05 1.59 15.95
N VAL A 154 -4.31 2.26 14.82
CA VAL A 154 -5.05 3.53 14.80
C VAL A 154 -6.50 3.22 14.47
N PRO A 155 -7.45 3.32 15.44
CA PRO A 155 -8.79 2.73 15.32
C PRO A 155 -9.63 3.29 14.17
N ALA A 156 -9.58 4.61 13.94
CA ALA A 156 -10.37 5.32 12.94
C ALA A 156 -9.48 5.94 11.87
N ALA A 157 -8.66 5.12 11.20
CA ALA A 157 -7.75 5.57 10.15
C ALA A 157 -7.56 4.52 9.07
N GLY A 158 -7.23 4.96 7.87
CA GLY A 158 -6.84 4.16 6.72
C GLY A 158 -5.33 4.05 6.55
N HIS A 159 -4.89 4.11 5.30
CA HIS A 159 -3.49 3.95 4.90
C HIS A 159 -2.67 5.23 5.04
N SER A 160 -3.24 6.40 4.73
CA SER A 160 -2.49 7.63 4.50
C SER A 160 -1.79 8.15 5.76
N SER A 161 -0.50 8.47 5.63
CA SER A 161 0.24 9.19 6.68
C SER A 161 -0.22 10.64 6.88
N ALA A 162 -1.01 11.18 5.95
CA ALA A 162 -1.62 12.50 6.07
C ALA A 162 -2.86 12.51 6.98
N GLU A 163 -3.40 11.36 7.35
CA GLU A 163 -4.47 11.29 8.36
C GLU A 163 -3.90 11.70 9.73
N PRO A 164 -4.51 12.69 10.42
CA PRO A 164 -3.95 13.26 11.65
C PRO A 164 -3.61 12.22 12.72
N ALA A 165 -4.47 11.22 12.90
CA ALA A 165 -4.26 10.16 13.89
C ALA A 165 -3.08 9.24 13.54
N ILE A 166 -2.83 8.97 12.26
CA ILE A 166 -1.64 8.24 11.80
C ILE A 166 -0.39 9.08 12.03
N ALA A 167 -0.42 10.36 11.64
CA ALA A 167 0.71 11.27 11.83
C ALA A 167 1.11 11.38 13.31
N GLU A 168 0.14 11.55 14.22
CA GLU A 168 0.37 11.60 15.66
C GLU A 168 0.96 10.30 16.21
N ALA A 169 0.43 9.16 15.78
CA ALA A 169 0.93 7.84 16.19
C ALA A 169 2.38 7.62 15.71
N LEU A 170 2.71 8.04 14.49
CA LEU A 170 4.08 7.97 13.95
C LEU A 170 5.05 8.83 14.74
N VAL A 171 4.69 10.09 15.04
CA VAL A 171 5.50 10.98 15.88
C VAL A 171 5.72 10.38 17.28
N THR A 172 4.67 9.80 17.86
CA THR A 172 4.75 9.13 19.16
C THR A 172 5.69 7.90 19.13
N ALA A 173 5.62 7.08 18.06
CA ALA A 173 6.51 5.94 17.86
C ALA A 173 7.98 6.38 17.77
N VAL A 174 8.27 7.40 16.95
CA VAL A 174 9.62 7.97 16.81
C VAL A 174 10.16 8.48 18.15
N ARG A 175 9.37 9.26 18.89
CA ARG A 175 9.77 9.78 20.23
C ARG A 175 10.03 8.66 21.24
N ARG A 176 9.27 7.57 21.16
CA ARG A 176 9.45 6.41 22.06
C ARG A 176 10.77 5.71 21.80
N LEU A 177 11.11 5.49 20.52
CA LEU A 177 12.36 4.85 20.14
C LEU A 177 13.57 5.74 20.45
N GLY A 178 13.48 7.05 20.23
CA GLY A 178 14.53 8.00 20.56
C GLY A 178 14.86 8.12 22.06
N ARG A 179 13.99 7.63 22.96
CA ARG A 179 14.26 7.59 24.41
C ARG A 179 14.93 6.29 24.86
N ARG A 180 15.05 5.31 23.97
CA ARG A 180 15.68 4.00 24.25
C ARG A 180 17.17 3.99 23.88
N GLY A 181 17.66 4.98 23.17
CA GLY A 181 19.07 5.16 22.81
C GLY A 181 19.70 6.28 23.63
#